data_26a73f61e3b385a53539af212b3dfb44
#
_entry.id   26a73f61e3b385a53539af212b3dfb44
#
_cell.length_a   1.000
_cell.length_b   1.000
_cell.length_c   1.000
_cell.angle_alpha   90.00
_cell.angle_beta   90.00
_cell.angle_gamma   90.00
#
_symmetry.space_group_name_H-M   'P 1'
#
loop_
_entity.id
_entity.type
_entity.pdbx_description
1 polymer ?
#
loop_
_entity_poly.entity_id
_entity_poly.type
_entity_poly.pdbx_seq_one_letter_code
_entity_poly.pdbx_strand_id
1 'polypeptide(L)'
;RVLGAWTASMAEKPASAAGSDPKREKKRLIVVLERACLETAKVGKDYVLLDCDTHKNFLFKHKRNPADYRPDILHQCLLTLLDSPLNKAGMLQVYIRSERGVLIYVNPQIRIPRTYKRFAGLMVHVLHKLSVSAANGPTKLMQVIKNPVTDHLPAGSRKIAASVKGRLVSLPEFVATLPKDEPAVFVVGAMAHGSVEEVADYTEECVAWSEYPLSGAAALGRLCVAYEQRLGVL
;
A
#
# COMPACT_ATOMS: atom_id res chain seq x y z
N ARG A 1 -4.03 27.90 4.91
CA ARG A 1 -5.41 27.88 4.34
C ARG A 1 -5.64 26.76 3.29
N VAL A 2 -4.62 26.07 2.81
CA VAL A 2 -4.74 24.99 1.81
C VAL A 2 -5.06 23.62 2.46
N LEU A 3 -4.77 23.44 3.74
CA LEU A 3 -4.97 22.19 4.48
C LEU A 3 -6.43 21.88 4.85
N GLY A 4 -7.27 22.89 5.05
CA GLY A 4 -8.67 22.70 5.45
C GLY A 4 -9.60 22.13 4.37
N ALA A 5 -9.28 22.34 3.07
CA ALA A 5 -10.10 21.85 1.95
C ALA A 5 -9.81 20.38 1.57
N TRP A 6 -8.75 19.79 2.14
CA TRP A 6 -8.30 18.43 1.82
C TRP A 6 -9.09 17.34 2.55
N THR A 7 -9.57 17.63 3.73
CA THR A 7 -10.24 16.64 4.57
C THR A 7 -11.64 16.27 4.08
N ALA A 8 -12.34 17.18 3.40
CA ALA A 8 -13.72 16.94 2.95
C ALA A 8 -13.83 16.00 1.72
N SER A 9 -12.76 15.89 0.89
CA SER A 9 -12.77 15.11 -0.36
C SER A 9 -12.18 13.70 -0.20
N MET A 10 -11.69 13.34 0.99
CA MET A 10 -10.94 12.10 1.20
C MET A 10 -11.75 10.91 1.71
N ALA A 11 -12.97 11.14 2.17
CA ALA A 11 -13.86 10.06 2.62
C ALA A 11 -15.10 9.99 1.72
N GLU A 12 -15.44 8.78 1.29
CA GLU A 12 -16.81 8.54 0.81
C GLU A 12 -17.77 8.72 1.99
N LYS A 13 -19.00 9.19 1.71
CA LYS A 13 -20.09 9.02 2.69
C LYS A 13 -20.06 7.55 3.12
N PRO A 14 -20.09 7.25 4.41
CA PRO A 14 -20.14 5.88 4.84
C PRO A 14 -21.37 5.24 4.20
N ALA A 15 -21.18 4.27 3.34
CA ALA A 15 -22.17 3.22 3.20
C ALA A 15 -22.40 2.77 4.64
N SER A 16 -23.64 2.83 5.11
CA SER A 16 -24.09 2.61 6.48
C SER A 16 -23.14 1.74 7.28
N ALA A 17 -22.77 2.14 8.50
CA ALA A 17 -21.92 1.39 9.40
C ALA A 17 -22.42 -0.05 9.54
N ALA A 18 -22.17 -0.87 8.54
CA ALA A 18 -22.31 -2.31 8.61
C ALA A 18 -21.18 -2.71 9.54
N GLY A 19 -21.53 -3.14 10.75
CA GLY A 19 -20.62 -3.77 11.67
C GLY A 19 -19.78 -4.77 10.87
N SER A 20 -18.47 -4.77 11.05
CA SER A 20 -17.56 -5.64 10.34
C SER A 20 -18.08 -7.07 10.45
N ASP A 21 -18.54 -7.64 9.34
CA ASP A 21 -18.98 -9.03 9.30
C ASP A 21 -17.74 -9.90 9.58
N PRO A 22 -17.69 -10.64 10.70
CA PRO A 22 -16.52 -11.46 11.06
C PRO A 22 -16.14 -12.45 9.97
N LYS A 23 -17.12 -12.85 9.12
CA LYS A 23 -16.89 -13.70 7.94
C LYS A 23 -16.15 -12.98 6.81
N ARG A 24 -16.34 -11.65 6.66
CA ARG A 24 -15.60 -10.84 5.68
C ARG A 24 -14.16 -10.61 6.10
N GLU A 25 -13.89 -10.44 7.39
CA GLU A 25 -12.52 -10.30 7.90
C GLU A 25 -11.70 -11.56 7.65
N LYS A 26 -12.30 -12.75 7.80
CA LYS A 26 -11.64 -14.04 7.54
C LYS A 26 -11.26 -14.27 6.06
N LYS A 27 -11.88 -13.59 5.11
CA LYS A 27 -11.63 -13.75 3.66
C LYS A 27 -10.80 -12.62 3.07
N ARG A 28 -10.21 -11.78 3.90
CA ARG A 28 -9.52 -10.56 3.46
C ARG A 28 -8.20 -10.87 2.78
N LEU A 29 -7.96 -10.23 1.65
CA LEU A 29 -6.61 -10.08 1.11
C LEU A 29 -5.88 -8.99 1.90
N ILE A 30 -4.68 -9.30 2.40
CA ILE A 30 -3.81 -8.33 3.05
C ILE A 30 -2.63 -8.07 2.13
N VAL A 31 -2.33 -6.80 1.85
CA VAL A 31 -1.19 -6.40 1.05
C VAL A 31 -0.25 -5.55 1.90
N VAL A 32 1.01 -5.94 1.96
CA VAL A 32 2.09 -5.15 2.55
C VAL A 32 2.94 -4.59 1.43
N LEU A 33 2.98 -3.26 1.32
CA LEU A 33 3.82 -2.54 0.38
C LEU A 33 5.15 -2.22 1.06
N GLU A 34 6.20 -2.97 0.68
CA GLU A 34 7.51 -2.89 1.32
C GLU A 34 8.43 -1.87 0.64
N ARG A 35 9.31 -1.27 1.44
CA ARG A 35 10.35 -0.31 1.01
C ARG A 35 9.80 0.87 0.22
N ALA A 36 8.62 1.35 0.56
CA ALA A 36 8.09 2.54 -0.07
C ALA A 36 9.03 3.74 0.15
N CYS A 37 9.40 4.40 -0.94
CA CYS A 37 10.23 5.61 -0.86
C CYS A 37 9.39 6.77 -0.32
N LEU A 38 9.41 6.92 0.99
CA LEU A 38 8.68 7.96 1.73
C LEU A 38 9.67 8.73 2.61
N GLU A 39 10.31 9.72 2.03
CA GLU A 39 11.21 10.61 2.75
C GLU A 39 10.80 12.06 2.55
N THR A 40 10.70 12.80 3.66
CA THR A 40 10.40 14.24 3.63
C THR A 40 11.64 15.05 3.96
N ALA A 41 11.80 16.19 3.30
CA ALA A 41 12.84 17.17 3.61
C ALA A 41 12.31 18.58 3.52
N LYS A 42 13.00 19.51 4.20
CA LYS A 42 12.75 20.94 4.05
C LYS A 42 13.46 21.45 2.82
N VAL A 43 12.68 21.85 1.83
CA VAL A 43 13.19 22.46 0.60
C VAL A 43 12.66 23.90 0.52
N GLY A 44 13.55 24.87 0.67
CA GLY A 44 13.15 26.26 0.84
C GLY A 44 12.42 26.48 2.17
N LYS A 45 11.17 26.93 2.10
CA LYS A 45 10.34 27.20 3.28
C LYS A 45 9.44 26.03 3.69
N ASP A 46 9.21 25.06 2.80
CA ASP A 46 8.22 24.01 2.95
C ASP A 46 8.84 22.63 3.14
N TYR A 47 8.12 21.76 3.85
CA TYR A 47 8.41 20.33 3.87
C TYR A 47 7.75 19.66 2.66
N VAL A 48 8.54 18.89 1.93
CA VAL A 48 8.11 18.19 0.72
C VAL A 48 8.43 16.70 0.79
N LEU A 49 7.66 15.89 0.10
CA LEU A 49 8.01 14.50 -0.19
C LEU A 49 9.03 14.50 -1.33
N LEU A 50 10.21 13.96 -1.09
CA LEU A 50 11.28 13.92 -2.08
C LEU A 50 10.91 13.01 -3.25
N ASP A 51 11.10 13.48 -4.46
CA ASP A 51 10.93 12.73 -5.71
C ASP A 51 12.04 13.03 -6.72
N CYS A 52 12.27 12.11 -7.66
CA CYS A 52 13.35 12.17 -8.65
C CYS A 52 13.20 13.35 -9.65
N ASP A 53 11.98 13.80 -9.93
CA ASP A 53 11.74 14.79 -10.97
C ASP A 53 11.86 16.21 -10.42
N THR A 54 11.09 16.50 -9.37
CA THR A 54 11.00 17.87 -8.82
C THR A 54 12.20 18.22 -7.95
N HIS A 55 12.82 17.24 -7.28
CA HIS A 55 13.84 17.48 -6.26
C HIS A 55 15.25 17.02 -6.68
N LYS A 56 15.48 16.78 -7.97
CA LYS A 56 16.75 16.30 -8.52
C LYS A 56 17.97 17.09 -8.05
N ASN A 57 17.92 18.40 -8.14
CA ASN A 57 19.03 19.28 -7.74
C ASN A 57 19.29 19.25 -6.22
N PHE A 58 18.21 19.15 -5.42
CA PHE A 58 18.33 18.98 -3.97
C PHE A 58 19.02 17.66 -3.64
N LEU A 59 18.60 16.56 -4.27
CA LEU A 59 19.17 15.22 -4.05
C LEU A 59 20.66 15.17 -4.41
N PHE A 60 21.05 15.71 -5.58
CA PHE A 60 22.47 15.78 -5.96
C PHE A 60 23.30 16.62 -4.99
N LYS A 61 22.78 17.76 -4.53
CA LYS A 61 23.46 18.58 -3.54
C LYS A 61 23.76 17.80 -2.25
N HIS A 62 22.89 16.87 -1.90
CA HIS A 62 23.03 16.02 -0.71
C HIS A 62 23.69 14.66 -1.01
N LYS A 63 24.33 14.49 -2.18
CA LYS A 63 25.02 13.26 -2.62
C LYS A 63 24.09 12.04 -2.62
N ARG A 64 22.82 12.24 -2.98
CA ARG A 64 21.79 11.18 -3.08
C ARG A 64 21.48 10.91 -4.54
N ASN A 65 21.24 9.64 -4.87
CA ASN A 65 20.86 9.25 -6.22
C ASN A 65 19.35 9.52 -6.44
N PRO A 66 18.95 10.40 -7.37
CA PRO A 66 17.54 10.65 -7.63
C PRO A 66 16.75 9.42 -8.06
N ALA A 67 17.39 8.44 -8.73
CA ALA A 67 16.71 7.23 -9.19
C ALA A 67 16.06 6.41 -8.07
N ASP A 68 16.54 6.55 -6.82
CA ASP A 68 16.00 5.85 -5.66
C ASP A 68 14.74 6.53 -5.08
N TYR A 69 14.48 7.79 -5.49
CA TYR A 69 13.38 8.61 -4.95
C TYR A 69 12.14 8.54 -5.83
N ARG A 70 11.43 7.42 -5.75
CA ARG A 70 10.26 7.09 -6.58
C ARG A 70 8.98 6.84 -5.74
N PRO A 71 8.46 7.86 -4.99
CA PRO A 71 7.21 7.71 -4.24
C PRO A 71 5.97 7.58 -5.15
N ASP A 72 6.10 7.89 -6.43
CA ASP A 72 5.08 7.66 -7.46
C ASP A 72 4.73 6.18 -7.63
N ILE A 73 5.67 5.25 -7.39
CA ILE A 73 5.41 3.79 -7.42
C ILE A 73 4.39 3.44 -6.34
N LEU A 74 4.59 3.91 -5.11
CA LEU A 74 3.61 3.72 -4.04
C LEU A 74 2.25 4.33 -4.39
N HIS A 75 2.24 5.54 -4.97
CA HIS A 75 1.01 6.22 -5.38
C HIS A 75 0.20 5.39 -6.36
N GLN A 76 0.84 4.85 -7.40
CA GLN A 76 0.19 3.98 -8.38
C GLN A 76 -0.33 2.67 -7.76
N CYS A 77 0.44 2.04 -6.88
CA CYS A 77 0.01 0.85 -6.15
C CYS A 77 -1.24 1.11 -5.31
N LEU A 78 -1.26 2.23 -4.56
CA LEU A 78 -2.41 2.59 -3.73
C LEU A 78 -3.64 2.95 -4.56
N LEU A 79 -3.49 3.63 -5.69
CA LEU A 79 -4.61 3.90 -6.60
C LEU A 79 -5.22 2.60 -7.13
N THR A 80 -4.38 1.64 -7.54
CA THR A 80 -4.84 0.34 -8.02
C THR A 80 -5.58 -0.45 -6.94
N LEU A 81 -4.99 -0.56 -5.76
CA LEU A 81 -5.54 -1.34 -4.65
C LEU A 81 -6.86 -0.76 -4.13
N LEU A 82 -6.87 0.53 -3.79
CA LEU A 82 -8.01 1.16 -3.11
C LEU A 82 -9.18 1.48 -4.04
N ASP A 83 -8.95 1.45 -5.35
CA ASP A 83 -10.01 1.63 -6.35
C ASP A 83 -10.58 0.28 -6.85
N SER A 84 -10.01 -0.84 -6.42
CA SER A 84 -10.46 -2.17 -6.81
C SER A 84 -11.85 -2.50 -6.25
N PRO A 85 -12.67 -3.30 -6.97
CA PRO A 85 -13.91 -3.88 -6.44
C PRO A 85 -13.69 -4.62 -5.12
N LEU A 86 -12.55 -5.32 -4.98
CA LEU A 86 -12.18 -6.03 -3.77
C LEU A 86 -12.12 -5.10 -2.54
N ASN A 87 -11.50 -3.91 -2.69
CA ASN A 87 -11.49 -2.91 -1.63
C ASN A 87 -12.87 -2.35 -1.33
N LYS A 88 -13.68 -2.07 -2.37
CA LYS A 88 -15.07 -1.57 -2.21
C LYS A 88 -15.96 -2.59 -1.49
N ALA A 89 -15.70 -3.88 -1.71
CA ALA A 89 -16.37 -4.97 -0.97
C ALA A 89 -15.89 -5.12 0.49
N GLY A 90 -14.89 -4.35 0.93
CA GLY A 90 -14.33 -4.42 2.29
C GLY A 90 -13.48 -5.67 2.54
N MET A 91 -12.94 -6.28 1.48
CA MET A 91 -12.15 -7.52 1.54
C MET A 91 -10.65 -7.29 1.32
N LEU A 92 -10.20 -6.04 1.38
CA LEU A 92 -8.79 -5.68 1.25
C LEU A 92 -8.30 -4.92 2.48
N GLN A 93 -7.09 -5.22 2.92
CA GLN A 93 -6.35 -4.43 3.90
C GLN A 93 -4.96 -4.11 3.36
N VAL A 94 -4.52 -2.88 3.51
CA VAL A 94 -3.20 -2.43 3.04
C VAL A 94 -2.38 -1.90 4.20
N TYR A 95 -1.11 -2.30 4.22
CA TYR A 95 -0.06 -1.74 5.06
C TYR A 95 1.07 -1.22 4.17
N ILE A 96 1.73 -0.15 4.58
CA ILE A 96 2.88 0.43 3.89
C ILE A 96 4.05 0.42 4.87
N ARG A 97 5.17 -0.16 4.47
CA ARG A 97 6.43 -0.02 5.21
C ARG A 97 7.40 0.78 4.36
N SER A 98 7.80 1.93 4.88
CA SER A 98 8.74 2.79 4.17
C SER A 98 10.17 2.23 4.27
N GLU A 99 11.04 2.66 3.37
CA GLU A 99 12.45 2.32 3.41
C GLU A 99 13.15 2.79 4.71
N ARG A 100 12.62 3.83 5.33
CA ARG A 100 13.06 4.32 6.65
C ARG A 100 12.42 3.59 7.83
N GLY A 101 11.71 2.49 7.59
CA GLY A 101 11.10 1.66 8.62
C GLY A 101 9.81 2.21 9.23
N VAL A 102 9.20 3.26 8.66
CA VAL A 102 7.90 3.75 9.12
C VAL A 102 6.81 2.82 8.62
N LEU A 103 6.00 2.28 9.55
CA LEU A 103 4.87 1.41 9.23
C LEU A 103 3.57 2.21 9.29
N ILE A 104 2.77 2.14 8.21
CA ILE A 104 1.53 2.90 8.06
C ILE A 104 0.38 1.94 7.79
N TYR A 105 -0.63 2.00 8.64
CA TYR A 105 -1.94 1.39 8.42
C TYR A 105 -2.75 2.26 7.46
N VAL A 106 -3.38 1.64 6.46
CA VAL A 106 -4.26 2.30 5.48
C VAL A 106 -5.68 1.81 5.68
N ASN A 107 -6.58 2.70 6.05
CA ASN A 107 -8.00 2.37 6.17
C ASN A 107 -8.60 2.19 4.76
N PRO A 108 -9.34 1.08 4.49
CA PRO A 108 -9.98 0.84 3.19
C PRO A 108 -10.91 1.97 2.70
N GLN A 109 -11.42 2.78 3.60
CA GLN A 109 -12.33 3.91 3.28
C GLN A 109 -11.60 5.16 2.78
N ILE A 110 -10.26 5.19 2.82
CA ILE A 110 -9.52 6.36 2.35
C ILE A 110 -9.65 6.51 0.83
N ARG A 111 -9.79 7.75 0.38
CA ARG A 111 -9.65 8.11 -1.03
C ARG A 111 -8.28 8.69 -1.29
N ILE A 112 -7.46 7.97 -2.02
CA ILE A 112 -6.14 8.46 -2.42
C ILE A 112 -6.31 9.56 -3.47
N PRO A 113 -5.64 10.73 -3.29
CA PRO A 113 -5.66 11.78 -4.30
C PRO A 113 -5.17 11.28 -5.65
N ARG A 114 -5.92 11.55 -6.72
CA ARG A 114 -5.59 11.08 -8.07
C ARG A 114 -4.33 11.73 -8.65
N THR A 115 -4.01 12.95 -8.25
CA THR A 115 -2.81 13.64 -8.72
C THR A 115 -1.65 13.45 -7.75
N TYR A 116 -0.46 13.19 -8.29
CA TYR A 116 0.75 12.96 -7.50
C TYR A 116 1.04 14.12 -6.52
N LYS A 117 0.96 15.38 -6.98
CA LYS A 117 1.20 16.55 -6.12
C LYS A 117 0.33 16.55 -4.85
N ARG A 118 -0.93 16.16 -5.00
CA ARG A 118 -1.84 16.06 -3.85
C ARG A 118 -1.51 14.85 -2.97
N PHE A 119 -1.18 13.73 -3.56
CA PHE A 119 -0.71 12.55 -2.82
C PHE A 119 0.55 12.88 -2.02
N ALA A 120 1.55 13.55 -2.62
CA ALA A 120 2.76 13.96 -1.92
C ALA A 120 2.46 14.83 -0.69
N GLY A 121 1.54 15.80 -0.80
CA GLY A 121 1.09 16.60 0.34
C GLY A 121 0.40 15.77 1.44
N LEU A 122 -0.41 14.77 1.06
CA LEU A 122 -1.01 13.83 2.02
C LEU A 122 0.08 13.05 2.77
N MET A 123 1.08 12.52 2.07
CA MET A 123 2.15 11.75 2.69
C MET A 123 3.03 12.60 3.62
N VAL A 124 3.35 13.85 3.24
CA VAL A 124 4.00 14.81 4.15
C VAL A 124 3.19 14.96 5.43
N HIS A 125 1.87 15.16 5.32
CA HIS A 125 1.02 15.28 6.50
C HIS A 125 1.02 14.03 7.37
N VAL A 126 0.87 12.84 6.78
CA VAL A 126 0.91 11.55 7.51
C VAL A 126 2.22 11.38 8.27
N LEU A 127 3.35 11.65 7.62
CA LEU A 127 4.68 11.46 8.22
C LEU A 127 4.97 12.45 9.34
N HIS A 128 4.42 13.67 9.27
CA HIS A 128 4.62 14.69 10.32
C HIS A 128 3.61 14.62 11.45
N LYS A 129 2.36 14.30 11.15
CA LYS A 129 1.27 14.25 12.14
C LYS A 129 0.96 12.84 12.63
N LEU A 130 1.63 11.84 12.06
CA LEU A 130 1.50 10.41 12.37
C LEU A 130 0.10 9.84 12.09
N SER A 131 -0.85 10.65 11.69
CA SER A 131 -2.18 10.19 11.27
C SER A 131 -2.95 11.24 10.47
N VAL A 132 -3.90 10.75 9.67
CA VAL A 132 -4.92 11.54 9.00
C VAL A 132 -6.29 10.97 9.36
N SER A 133 -7.22 11.84 9.79
CA SER A 133 -8.58 11.46 10.14
C SER A 133 -9.58 11.89 9.07
N ALA A 134 -10.74 11.26 9.06
CA ALA A 134 -11.88 11.72 8.26
C ALA A 134 -12.32 13.11 8.68
N ALA A 135 -12.82 13.92 7.72
CA ALA A 135 -13.30 15.27 8.01
C ALA A 135 -14.48 15.28 9.00
N ASN A 136 -15.30 14.24 8.96
CA ASN A 136 -16.59 14.19 9.68
C ASN A 136 -16.57 13.20 10.86
N GLY A 137 -15.39 12.90 11.44
CA GLY A 137 -15.36 12.00 12.59
C GLY A 137 -13.95 11.60 13.05
N PRO A 138 -13.88 10.82 14.12
CA PRO A 138 -12.61 10.40 14.72
C PRO A 138 -11.90 9.29 13.93
N THR A 139 -12.51 8.77 12.88
CA THR A 139 -11.98 7.64 12.10
C THR A 139 -10.64 7.98 11.46
N LYS A 140 -9.59 7.24 11.81
CA LYS A 140 -8.27 7.34 11.20
C LYS A 140 -8.27 6.72 9.81
N LEU A 141 -7.93 7.51 8.80
CA LEU A 141 -7.84 7.08 7.40
C LEU A 141 -6.44 6.56 7.03
N MET A 142 -5.41 7.17 7.61
CA MET A 142 -4.04 6.65 7.63
C MET A 142 -3.43 6.88 9.00
N GLN A 143 -2.62 5.94 9.47
CA GLN A 143 -1.97 6.06 10.77
C GLN A 143 -0.62 5.37 10.77
N VAL A 144 0.40 6.04 11.30
CA VAL A 144 1.68 5.41 11.64
C VAL A 144 1.45 4.51 12.86
N ILE A 145 1.85 3.27 12.74
CA ILE A 145 1.68 2.23 13.76
C ILE A 145 3.04 1.64 14.16
N LYS A 146 3.07 0.87 15.24
CA LYS A 146 4.32 0.26 15.72
C LYS A 146 4.80 -0.86 14.80
N ASN A 147 6.11 -1.03 14.69
CA ASN A 147 6.74 -2.21 14.08
C ASN A 147 6.80 -3.37 15.10
N PRO A 148 6.91 -4.61 14.64
CA PRO A 148 6.94 -5.05 13.23
C PRO A 148 5.53 -5.18 12.62
N VAL A 149 5.44 -5.28 11.29
CA VAL A 149 4.17 -5.48 10.59
C VAL A 149 3.49 -6.79 10.98
N THR A 150 4.27 -7.81 11.32
CA THR A 150 3.80 -9.14 11.73
C THR A 150 2.87 -9.12 12.94
N ASP A 151 3.04 -8.15 13.84
CA ASP A 151 2.17 -8.00 15.02
C ASP A 151 0.74 -7.55 14.66
N HIS A 152 0.57 -7.04 13.42
CA HIS A 152 -0.71 -6.56 12.89
C HIS A 152 -1.34 -7.54 11.89
N LEU A 153 -0.65 -8.64 11.58
CA LEU A 153 -1.13 -9.66 10.68
C LEU A 153 -1.85 -10.77 11.46
N PRO A 154 -2.90 -11.38 10.90
CA PRO A 154 -3.59 -12.50 11.57
C PRO A 154 -2.64 -13.67 11.81
N ALA A 155 -2.74 -14.26 12.99
CA ALA A 155 -1.96 -15.45 13.33
C ALA A 155 -2.26 -16.58 12.34
N GLY A 156 -1.21 -17.30 11.90
CA GLY A 156 -1.33 -18.42 10.96
C GLY A 156 -1.54 -18.01 9.50
N SER A 157 -1.72 -16.71 9.18
CA SER A 157 -1.86 -16.26 7.79
C SER A 157 -0.59 -16.56 6.97
N ARG A 158 -0.74 -17.14 5.77
CA ARG A 158 0.38 -17.35 4.84
C ARG A 158 0.90 -16.02 4.33
N LYS A 159 2.20 -15.84 4.39
CA LYS A 159 2.91 -14.62 3.98
C LYS A 159 3.74 -14.91 2.73
N ILE A 160 3.33 -14.33 1.62
CA ILE A 160 3.79 -14.65 0.27
C ILE A 160 4.46 -13.42 -0.33
N ALA A 161 5.74 -13.52 -0.64
CA ALA A 161 6.45 -12.48 -1.37
C ALA A 161 6.12 -12.54 -2.87
N ALA A 162 5.93 -11.38 -3.48
CA ALA A 162 5.76 -11.24 -4.92
C ALA A 162 7.03 -10.68 -5.55
N SER A 163 7.72 -11.49 -6.33
CA SER A 163 8.95 -11.08 -7.02
C SER A 163 9.06 -11.78 -8.36
N VAL A 164 9.63 -11.10 -9.34
CA VAL A 164 9.95 -11.68 -10.66
C VAL A 164 10.92 -12.86 -10.56
N LYS A 165 11.70 -12.95 -9.48
CA LYS A 165 12.62 -14.07 -9.20
C LYS A 165 11.93 -15.25 -8.53
N GLY A 166 10.69 -15.10 -8.09
CA GLY A 166 9.92 -16.13 -7.41
C GLY A 166 9.51 -17.28 -8.34
N ARG A 167 8.97 -18.34 -7.75
CA ARG A 167 8.43 -19.48 -8.51
C ARG A 167 7.26 -19.00 -9.37
N LEU A 168 7.35 -19.23 -10.69
CA LEU A 168 6.29 -18.87 -11.63
C LEU A 168 5.02 -19.70 -11.37
N VAL A 169 3.89 -19.02 -11.25
CA VAL A 169 2.59 -19.64 -10.99
C VAL A 169 1.48 -19.04 -11.86
N SER A 170 0.48 -19.84 -12.17
CA SER A 170 -0.82 -19.34 -12.62
C SER A 170 -1.52 -18.71 -11.43
N LEU A 171 -1.67 -17.38 -11.42
CA LEU A 171 -2.19 -16.67 -10.25
C LEU A 171 -3.60 -17.11 -9.83
N PRO A 172 -4.58 -17.35 -10.73
CA PRO A 172 -5.89 -17.86 -10.34
C PRO A 172 -5.82 -19.23 -9.68
N GLU A 173 -5.00 -20.15 -10.24
CA GLU A 173 -4.81 -21.49 -9.67
C GLU A 173 -4.11 -21.42 -8.33
N PHE A 174 -3.06 -20.62 -8.21
CA PHE A 174 -2.33 -20.43 -6.96
C PHE A 174 -3.25 -19.88 -5.86
N VAL A 175 -4.01 -18.82 -6.18
CA VAL A 175 -4.98 -18.25 -5.23
C VAL A 175 -6.04 -19.27 -4.83
N ALA A 176 -6.45 -20.18 -5.73
CA ALA A 176 -7.41 -21.25 -5.41
C ALA A 176 -6.87 -22.29 -4.41
N THR A 177 -5.55 -22.47 -4.33
CA THR A 177 -4.92 -23.39 -3.35
C THR A 177 -4.85 -22.83 -1.93
N LEU A 178 -4.98 -21.52 -1.75
CA LEU A 178 -4.90 -20.90 -0.44
C LEU A 178 -6.14 -21.26 0.42
N PRO A 179 -6.06 -21.27 1.75
CA PRO A 179 -7.21 -21.49 2.62
C PRO A 179 -8.36 -20.51 2.30
N LYS A 180 -9.61 -21.02 2.32
CA LYS A 180 -10.78 -20.19 1.96
C LYS A 180 -11.22 -19.25 3.08
N ASP A 181 -10.97 -19.64 4.31
CA ASP A 181 -11.48 -18.96 5.51
C ASP A 181 -10.38 -18.22 6.28
N GLU A 182 -9.17 -18.19 5.73
CA GLU A 182 -8.04 -17.48 6.31
C GLU A 182 -7.56 -16.36 5.40
N PRO A 183 -7.19 -15.19 5.94
CA PRO A 183 -6.58 -14.14 5.15
C PRO A 183 -5.21 -14.57 4.66
N ALA A 184 -4.87 -14.22 3.43
CA ALA A 184 -3.50 -14.37 2.93
C ALA A 184 -2.84 -13.00 2.83
N VAL A 185 -1.55 -12.97 3.10
CA VAL A 185 -0.72 -11.77 3.08
C VAL A 185 0.19 -11.82 1.86
N PHE A 186 0.07 -10.82 0.99
CA PHE A 186 1.00 -10.65 -0.12
C PHE A 186 1.91 -9.45 0.14
N VAL A 187 3.19 -9.69 0.01
CA VAL A 187 4.23 -8.68 0.23
C VAL A 187 4.79 -8.26 -1.12
N VAL A 188 4.64 -7.00 -1.47
CA VAL A 188 4.99 -6.44 -2.78
C VAL A 188 5.90 -5.25 -2.59
N GLY A 189 6.99 -5.17 -3.36
CA GLY A 189 7.91 -4.04 -3.32
C GLY A 189 7.28 -2.76 -3.89
N ALA A 190 7.38 -1.67 -3.15
CA ALA A 190 6.99 -0.33 -3.59
C ALA A 190 8.24 0.56 -3.81
N MET A 191 9.27 -0.01 -4.42
CA MET A 191 10.60 0.57 -4.63
C MET A 191 11.01 0.53 -6.10
N ALA A 192 11.92 1.40 -6.50
CA ALA A 192 12.44 1.43 -7.87
C ALA A 192 13.46 0.30 -8.14
N HIS A 193 14.25 -0.06 -7.13
CA HIS A 193 15.35 -1.03 -7.23
C HIS A 193 15.36 -1.97 -6.02
N GLY A 194 15.87 -3.18 -6.21
CA GLY A 194 15.98 -4.20 -5.17
C GLY A 194 14.92 -5.28 -5.28
N SER A 195 14.92 -6.21 -4.35
CA SER A 195 14.01 -7.34 -4.30
C SER A 195 13.30 -7.40 -2.95
N VAL A 196 12.03 -7.79 -2.97
CA VAL A 196 11.20 -7.96 -1.74
C VAL A 196 11.77 -9.06 -0.85
N GLU A 197 12.34 -10.10 -1.44
CA GLU A 197 12.94 -11.24 -0.72
C GLU A 197 14.08 -10.80 0.21
N GLU A 198 14.81 -9.75 -0.16
CA GLU A 198 15.94 -9.24 0.61
C GLU A 198 15.52 -8.48 1.88
N VAL A 199 14.25 -8.12 1.99
CA VAL A 199 13.75 -7.21 3.06
C VAL A 199 12.55 -7.75 3.84
N ALA A 200 11.92 -8.79 3.34
CA ALA A 200 10.74 -9.40 3.94
C ALA A 200 11.06 -10.83 4.43
N ASP A 201 11.96 -10.92 5.39
CA ASP A 201 12.41 -12.17 6.03
C ASP A 201 11.28 -12.96 6.72
N TYR A 202 10.15 -12.33 6.92
CA TYR A 202 8.95 -12.94 7.50
C TYR A 202 8.07 -13.66 6.48
N THR A 203 8.43 -13.67 5.18
CA THR A 203 7.67 -14.38 4.14
C THR A 203 8.07 -15.86 4.07
N GLU A 204 7.09 -16.72 3.77
CA GLU A 204 7.24 -18.18 3.75
C GLU A 204 7.60 -18.72 2.36
N GLU A 205 7.15 -18.00 1.33
CA GLU A 205 7.44 -18.34 -0.06
C GLU A 205 7.48 -17.09 -0.94
N CYS A 206 8.10 -17.25 -2.11
CA CYS A 206 8.19 -16.21 -3.13
C CYS A 206 7.62 -16.72 -4.45
N VAL A 207 6.68 -15.96 -5.04
CA VAL A 207 6.02 -16.31 -6.29
C VAL A 207 6.09 -15.19 -7.32
N ALA A 208 6.12 -15.58 -8.59
CA ALA A 208 5.93 -14.74 -9.75
C ALA A 208 4.67 -15.19 -10.50
N TRP A 209 3.88 -14.27 -11.00
CA TRP A 209 2.72 -14.57 -11.85
C TRP A 209 2.82 -13.95 -13.24
N SER A 210 4.04 -13.71 -13.66
CA SER A 210 4.40 -13.30 -15.02
C SER A 210 5.84 -13.68 -15.28
N GLU A 211 6.13 -14.12 -16.48
CA GLU A 211 7.48 -14.33 -17.00
C GLU A 211 8.20 -12.99 -17.22
N TYR A 212 7.43 -11.91 -17.33
CA TYR A 212 7.94 -10.58 -17.58
C TYR A 212 7.90 -9.73 -16.31
N PRO A 213 8.86 -8.83 -16.11
CA PRO A 213 8.82 -7.88 -15.00
C PRO A 213 7.61 -6.96 -15.15
N LEU A 214 6.79 -6.90 -14.10
CA LEU A 214 5.63 -6.02 -14.01
C LEU A 214 5.92 -4.85 -13.07
N SER A 215 5.30 -3.70 -13.33
CA SER A 215 5.21 -2.67 -12.30
C SER A 215 4.41 -3.20 -11.10
N GLY A 216 4.71 -2.70 -9.90
CA GLY A 216 3.97 -3.10 -8.69
C GLY A 216 2.46 -2.90 -8.84
N ALA A 217 2.03 -1.80 -9.45
CA ALA A 217 0.61 -1.53 -9.72
C ALA A 217 -0.01 -2.57 -10.66
N ALA A 218 0.70 -2.96 -11.75
CA ALA A 218 0.20 -3.98 -12.67
C ALA A 218 0.11 -5.36 -12.00
N ALA A 219 1.10 -5.72 -11.20
CA ALA A 219 1.09 -6.97 -10.44
C ALA A 219 -0.07 -7.02 -9.44
N LEU A 220 -0.28 -5.93 -8.71
CA LEU A 220 -1.38 -5.79 -7.73
C LEU A 220 -2.76 -5.80 -8.38
N GLY A 221 -2.91 -5.19 -9.56
CA GLY A 221 -4.16 -5.25 -10.31
C GLY A 221 -4.55 -6.68 -10.67
N ARG A 222 -3.59 -7.48 -11.15
CA ARG A 222 -3.82 -8.92 -11.42
C ARG A 222 -4.19 -9.69 -10.16
N LEU A 223 -3.51 -9.40 -9.04
CA LEU A 223 -3.81 -10.01 -7.74
C LEU A 223 -5.24 -9.71 -7.28
N CYS A 224 -5.66 -8.46 -7.39
CA CYS A 224 -7.04 -8.07 -7.06
C CYS A 224 -8.06 -8.84 -7.90
N VAL A 225 -7.88 -8.90 -9.23
CA VAL A 225 -8.78 -9.64 -10.14
C VAL A 225 -8.86 -11.12 -9.77
N ALA A 226 -7.73 -11.77 -9.48
CA ALA A 226 -7.73 -13.18 -9.08
C ALA A 226 -8.51 -13.42 -7.77
N TYR A 227 -8.39 -12.50 -6.80
CA TYR A 227 -9.17 -12.56 -5.56
C TYR A 227 -10.64 -12.22 -5.77
N GLU A 228 -10.97 -11.27 -6.62
CA GLU A 228 -12.34 -10.93 -7.00
C GLU A 228 -13.06 -12.14 -7.60
N GLN A 229 -12.42 -12.81 -8.55
CA GLN A 229 -12.95 -14.06 -9.14
C GLN A 229 -13.16 -15.15 -8.09
N ARG A 230 -12.17 -15.39 -7.22
CA ARG A 230 -12.25 -16.37 -6.17
C ARG A 230 -13.38 -16.11 -5.17
N LEU A 231 -13.59 -14.86 -4.80
CA LEU A 231 -14.53 -14.44 -3.78
C LEU A 231 -15.93 -14.08 -4.34
N GLY A 232 -16.09 -14.14 -5.67
CA GLY A 232 -17.34 -13.78 -6.34
C GLY A 232 -17.67 -12.29 -6.21
N VAL A 233 -16.64 -11.43 -6.18
CA VAL A 233 -16.79 -9.98 -6.20
C VAL A 233 -16.82 -9.52 -7.65
N LEU A 234 -17.88 -8.76 -8.03
CA LEU A 234 -18.08 -8.22 -9.39
C LEU A 234 -18.05 -6.69 -9.39
#